data_01d94da07d3c04c85b5f73bcc5a666e8
#
_entry.id   01d94da07d3c04c85b5f73bcc5a666e8
#
_cell.length_a   1.000
_cell.length_b   1.000
_cell.length_c   1.000
_cell.angle_alpha   90.00
_cell.angle_beta   90.00
_cell.angle_gamma   90.00
#
_symmetry.space_group_name_H-M   'P 1'
#
loop_
_entity.id
_entity.type
_entity.pdbx_description
1 polymer ?
#
loop_
_entity_poly.entity_id
_entity_poly.type
_entity_poly.pdbx_seq_one_letter_code
_entity_poly.pdbx_strand_id
1 'polypeptide(L)'
;MIKFFLIIFFFVIYGNLSFIGTLDYVLLETIEHFVNEMRQNFNAKDILISGDFNMDRRMDENPTKSKFSKKGETRHNNFFDGILDLGFHDCLRKYHSLPMRTYRHNRGIYPWELDHMFVTPDLYERLKSIDVFVDDSILKLSDHNPIVAIFSK
;
A
#
# COMPACT_ATOMS: atom_id res chain seq x y z
N MET A 1 -27.78 0.91 17.06
CA MET A 1 -26.62 1.81 17.12
C MET A 1 -25.80 1.56 15.85
N ILE A 2 -25.89 2.47 14.88
CA ILE A 2 -25.23 2.30 13.58
C ILE A 2 -23.79 2.78 13.77
N LYS A 3 -22.84 1.85 13.71
CA LYS A 3 -21.42 2.19 13.66
C LYS A 3 -21.05 2.37 12.20
N PHE A 4 -20.94 3.61 11.76
CA PHE A 4 -20.33 3.95 10.48
C PHE A 4 -18.82 4.00 10.68
N PHE A 5 -18.09 3.16 9.94
CA PHE A 5 -16.64 3.28 9.89
C PHE A 5 -16.12 2.71 8.58
N LEU A 6 -16.05 3.55 7.60
CA LEU A 6 -15.17 3.33 6.47
C LEU A 6 -14.55 4.68 6.13
N ILE A 7 -13.35 4.92 6.64
CA ILE A 7 -12.53 6.03 6.17
C ILE A 7 -11.53 5.43 5.20
N ILE A 8 -11.84 5.56 3.92
CA ILE A 8 -10.94 5.16 2.84
C ILE A 8 -10.18 6.41 2.44
N PHE A 9 -8.87 6.44 2.69
CA PHE A 9 -7.99 7.43 2.10
C PHE A 9 -7.37 6.85 0.83
N PHE A 10 -7.78 7.38 -0.31
CA PHE A 10 -7.08 7.15 -1.56
C PHE A 10 -6.03 8.24 -1.73
N PHE A 11 -4.77 7.92 -1.58
CA PHE A 11 -3.68 8.77 -2.05
C PHE A 11 -3.24 8.27 -3.42
N VAL A 12 -3.77 8.87 -4.47
CA VAL A 12 -3.19 8.73 -5.80
C VAL A 12 -2.08 9.77 -5.92
N ILE A 13 -0.84 9.34 -5.69
CA ILE A 13 0.31 10.21 -5.89
C ILE A 13 0.73 10.13 -7.35
N TYR A 14 0.14 10.96 -8.18
CA TYR A 14 0.73 11.32 -9.47
C TYR A 14 1.86 12.35 -9.21
N GLY A 15 2.96 11.89 -8.67
CA GLY A 15 4.16 12.70 -8.48
C GLY A 15 5.06 12.63 -9.70
N ASN A 16 5.50 13.78 -10.17
CA ASN A 16 6.60 13.86 -11.14
C ASN A 16 7.84 13.25 -10.48
N LEU A 17 8.23 12.05 -10.90
CA LEU A 17 9.19 11.15 -10.27
C LEU A 17 10.63 11.67 -10.15
N SER A 18 10.89 12.93 -10.51
CA SER A 18 12.21 13.57 -10.40
C SER A 18 12.63 13.99 -8.98
N PHE A 19 11.73 13.94 -7.98
CA PHE A 19 11.96 14.31 -6.58
C PHE A 19 11.85 13.14 -5.58
N ILE A 20 12.04 11.94 -6.01
CA ILE A 20 11.66 10.68 -5.34
C ILE A 20 12.32 10.45 -3.98
N GLY A 21 13.50 10.99 -3.71
CA GLY A 21 14.22 10.73 -2.45
C GLY A 21 13.62 11.39 -1.19
N THR A 22 12.71 12.36 -1.35
CA THR A 22 12.04 13.06 -0.24
C THR A 22 10.57 12.72 -0.11
N LEU A 23 9.94 12.20 -1.18
CA LEU A 23 8.50 11.92 -1.19
C LEU A 23 8.09 10.78 -0.26
N ASP A 24 8.90 9.73 -0.14
CA ASP A 24 8.59 8.57 0.69
C ASP A 24 8.52 8.97 2.17
N TYR A 25 9.45 9.83 2.60
CA TYR A 25 9.46 10.38 3.96
C TYR A 25 8.28 11.31 4.20
N VAL A 26 8.01 12.24 3.28
CA VAL A 26 6.87 13.17 3.38
C VAL A 26 5.54 12.41 3.36
N LEU A 27 5.45 11.34 2.58
CA LEU A 27 4.24 10.50 2.55
C LEU A 27 4.04 9.80 3.89
N LEU A 28 5.08 9.22 4.47
CA LEU A 28 4.99 8.57 5.79
C LEU A 28 4.59 9.56 6.88
N GLU A 29 5.22 10.73 6.95
CA GLU A 29 4.84 11.79 7.90
C GLU A 29 3.39 12.25 7.71
N THR A 30 2.94 12.36 6.45
CA THR A 30 1.56 12.74 6.13
C THR A 30 0.58 11.67 6.63
N ILE A 31 0.88 10.40 6.38
CA ILE A 31 0.06 9.27 6.87
C ILE A 31 0.02 9.28 8.41
N GLU A 32 1.16 9.42 9.07
CA GLU A 32 1.26 9.48 10.52
C GLU A 32 0.40 10.63 11.09
N HIS A 33 0.52 11.82 10.51
CA HIS A 33 -0.28 12.97 10.91
C HIS A 33 -1.78 12.66 10.81
N PHE A 34 -2.25 12.16 9.67
CA PHE A 34 -3.66 11.81 9.48
C PHE A 34 -4.14 10.71 10.43
N VAL A 35 -3.35 9.68 10.64
CA VAL A 35 -3.68 8.59 11.57
C VAL A 35 -3.85 9.13 12.99
N ASN A 36 -2.95 10.03 13.42
CA ASN A 36 -3.03 10.66 14.73
C ASN A 36 -4.27 11.54 14.85
N GLU A 37 -4.58 12.35 13.84
CA GLU A 37 -5.81 13.14 13.78
C GLU A 37 -7.07 12.28 13.88
N MET A 38 -7.12 11.18 13.12
CA MET A 38 -8.25 10.25 13.14
C MET A 38 -8.42 9.60 14.52
N ARG A 39 -7.34 9.21 15.16
CA ARG A 39 -7.36 8.62 16.51
C ARG A 39 -7.78 9.61 17.59
N GLN A 40 -7.22 10.82 17.55
CA GLN A 40 -7.44 11.84 18.59
C GLN A 40 -8.79 12.53 18.46
N ASN A 41 -9.15 12.99 17.28
CA ASN A 41 -10.32 13.84 17.09
C ASN A 41 -11.60 13.04 16.78
N PHE A 42 -11.46 11.83 16.22
CA PHE A 42 -12.62 11.01 15.84
C PHE A 42 -12.69 9.67 16.58
N ASN A 43 -11.74 9.38 17.47
CA ASN A 43 -11.65 8.10 18.18
C ASN A 43 -11.73 6.90 17.21
N ALA A 44 -11.13 7.07 16.03
CA ALA A 44 -11.16 6.05 14.99
C ALA A 44 -10.32 4.84 15.40
N LYS A 45 -10.98 3.67 15.49
CA LYS A 45 -10.32 2.39 15.79
C LYS A 45 -10.04 1.60 14.52
N ASP A 46 -10.94 1.70 13.56
CA ASP A 46 -10.88 1.02 12.28
C ASP A 46 -10.38 2.00 11.22
N ILE A 47 -9.10 1.88 10.84
CA ILE A 47 -8.48 2.70 9.81
C ILE A 47 -7.94 1.77 8.73
N LEU A 48 -8.23 2.10 7.49
CA LEU A 48 -7.72 1.43 6.30
C LEU A 48 -6.98 2.44 5.43
N ILE A 49 -5.75 2.09 5.03
CA ILE A 49 -4.91 2.85 4.13
C ILE A 49 -4.67 1.97 2.91
N SER A 50 -5.05 2.44 1.71
CA SER A 50 -4.85 1.67 0.48
C SER A 50 -4.63 2.58 -0.72
N GLY A 51 -3.90 2.08 -1.71
CA GLY A 51 -3.68 2.78 -2.97
C GLY A 51 -2.40 2.36 -3.66
N ASP A 52 -2.09 3.09 -4.74
CA ASP A 52 -0.81 3.00 -5.44
C ASP A 52 0.23 3.86 -4.71
N PHE A 53 1.17 3.18 -4.06
CA PHE A 53 2.28 3.85 -3.37
C PHE A 53 3.49 4.06 -4.28
N ASN A 54 3.48 3.48 -5.48
CA ASN A 54 4.61 3.46 -6.40
C ASN A 54 5.90 2.89 -5.77
N MET A 55 5.76 2.07 -4.76
CA MET A 55 6.84 1.46 -3.99
C MET A 55 6.63 -0.03 -3.81
N ASP A 56 7.75 -0.77 -3.82
CA ASP A 56 7.82 -2.21 -3.53
C ASP A 56 9.12 -2.44 -2.76
N ARG A 57 9.08 -3.20 -1.66
CA ARG A 57 10.26 -3.51 -0.84
C ARG A 57 11.41 -4.08 -1.67
N ARG A 58 11.09 -4.86 -2.70
CA ARG A 58 12.06 -5.47 -3.61
C ARG A 58 12.81 -4.46 -4.47
N MET A 59 12.39 -3.19 -4.53
CA MET A 59 13.14 -2.14 -5.21
C MET A 59 14.48 -1.87 -4.53
N ASP A 60 14.56 -1.99 -3.20
CA ASP A 60 15.82 -1.87 -2.45
C ASP A 60 16.75 -3.08 -2.68
N GLU A 61 16.17 -4.28 -2.83
CA GLU A 61 16.91 -5.51 -3.09
C GLU A 61 17.38 -5.62 -4.55
N ASN A 62 16.59 -5.08 -5.48
CA ASN A 62 16.81 -5.20 -6.93
C ASN A 62 16.91 -3.83 -7.62
N PRO A 63 17.87 -2.97 -7.26
CA PRO A 63 17.95 -1.59 -7.76
C PRO A 63 18.15 -1.52 -9.28
N THR A 64 18.68 -2.58 -9.91
CA THR A 64 18.85 -2.64 -11.37
C THR A 64 17.54 -2.89 -12.11
N LYS A 65 16.49 -3.32 -11.41
CA LYS A 65 15.15 -3.56 -11.97
C LYS A 65 14.23 -2.36 -11.82
N SER A 66 14.59 -1.42 -10.95
CA SER A 66 13.85 -0.17 -10.75
C SER A 66 14.76 1.01 -11.03
N LYS A 67 14.34 1.90 -11.93
CA LYS A 67 15.02 3.19 -12.16
C LYS A 67 14.88 4.16 -10.99
N PHE A 68 14.10 3.81 -9.98
CA PHE A 68 13.80 4.63 -8.80
C PHE A 68 14.60 4.23 -7.56
N SER A 69 15.46 3.22 -7.66
CA SER A 69 16.30 2.76 -6.56
C SER A 69 17.76 2.83 -6.94
N LYS A 70 18.60 3.07 -5.94
CA LYS A 70 20.06 2.99 -6.05
C LYS A 70 20.58 1.85 -5.20
N LYS A 71 21.73 1.31 -5.57
CA LYS A 71 22.37 0.24 -4.82
C LYS A 71 22.66 0.69 -3.37
N GLY A 72 22.17 -0.11 -2.40
CA GLY A 72 22.34 0.16 -0.97
C GLY A 72 21.29 1.11 -0.36
N GLU A 73 20.29 1.52 -1.10
CA GLU A 73 19.14 2.22 -0.54
C GLU A 73 18.24 1.23 0.25
N THR A 74 17.64 1.76 1.32
CA THR A 74 16.68 1.04 2.18
C THR A 74 15.39 1.84 2.36
N ARG A 75 15.17 2.87 1.55
CA ARG A 75 14.10 3.83 1.73
C ARG A 75 12.70 3.21 1.60
N HIS A 76 12.52 2.27 0.65
CA HIS A 76 11.24 1.60 0.49
C HIS A 76 10.95 0.68 1.68
N ASN A 77 11.95 -0.07 2.15
CA ASN A 77 11.83 -0.86 3.37
C ASN A 77 11.52 0.03 4.57
N ASN A 78 12.23 1.13 4.76
CA ASN A 78 12.01 2.07 5.85
C ASN A 78 10.59 2.66 5.82
N PHE A 79 10.06 2.98 4.63
CA PHE A 79 8.68 3.45 4.48
C PHE A 79 7.67 2.40 4.98
N PHE A 80 7.78 1.16 4.50
CA PHE A 80 6.87 0.10 4.91
C PHE A 80 7.03 -0.29 6.38
N ASP A 81 8.24 -0.27 6.91
CA ASP A 81 8.49 -0.49 8.34
C ASP A 81 7.85 0.62 9.17
N GLY A 82 7.94 1.89 8.72
CA GLY A 82 7.25 3.00 9.35
C GLY A 82 5.72 2.83 9.40
N ILE A 83 5.09 2.32 8.33
CA ILE A 83 3.65 2.01 8.35
C ILE A 83 3.32 0.92 9.39
N LEU A 84 4.17 -0.11 9.48
CA LEU A 84 3.98 -1.18 10.49
C LEU A 84 4.20 -0.64 11.91
N ASP A 85 5.17 0.23 12.13
CA ASP A 85 5.46 0.87 13.42
C ASP A 85 4.31 1.79 13.89
N LEU A 86 3.51 2.34 12.97
CA LEU A 86 2.26 3.04 13.28
C LEU A 86 1.14 2.09 13.76
N GLY A 87 1.40 0.78 13.81
CA GLY A 87 0.48 -0.26 14.27
C GLY A 87 -0.47 -0.77 13.18
N PHE A 88 -0.12 -0.63 11.92
CA PHE A 88 -0.88 -1.22 10.83
C PHE A 88 -0.35 -2.61 10.46
N HIS A 89 -1.20 -3.40 9.83
CA HIS A 89 -0.88 -4.70 9.27
C HIS A 89 -1.07 -4.69 7.76
N ASP A 90 -0.14 -5.30 7.04
CA ASP A 90 -0.25 -5.52 5.59
C ASP A 90 -1.28 -6.64 5.33
N CYS A 91 -2.36 -6.27 4.67
CA CYS A 91 -3.47 -7.18 4.40
C CYS A 91 -3.08 -8.32 3.45
N LEU A 92 -2.28 -8.04 2.42
CA LEU A 92 -1.84 -9.06 1.48
C LEU A 92 -1.01 -10.13 2.18
N ARG A 93 -0.15 -9.74 3.11
CA ARG A 93 0.72 -10.68 3.85
C ARG A 93 -0.03 -11.63 4.79
N LYS A 94 -1.32 -11.39 5.07
CA LYS A 94 -2.14 -12.33 5.85
C LYS A 94 -2.35 -13.67 5.12
N TYR A 95 -2.49 -13.62 3.80
CA TYR A 95 -2.82 -14.79 2.98
C TYR A 95 -1.77 -15.12 1.90
N HIS A 96 -0.91 -14.16 1.57
CA HIS A 96 0.12 -14.32 0.54
C HIS A 96 1.51 -14.07 1.13
N SER A 97 2.31 -15.10 1.24
CA SER A 97 3.69 -15.00 1.75
C SER A 97 4.64 -14.32 0.76
N LEU A 98 4.30 -14.34 -0.53
CA LEU A 98 5.08 -13.72 -1.59
C LEU A 98 4.38 -12.46 -2.10
N PRO A 99 5.14 -11.48 -2.61
CA PRO A 99 4.58 -10.30 -3.25
C PRO A 99 3.69 -10.64 -4.44
N MET A 100 2.56 -9.93 -4.53
CA MET A 100 1.58 -10.08 -5.60
C MET A 100 1.86 -9.05 -6.71
N ARG A 101 1.59 -9.42 -7.96
CA ARG A 101 1.75 -8.48 -9.07
C ARG A 101 0.52 -7.57 -9.16
N THR A 102 0.63 -6.33 -8.70
CA THR A 102 -0.44 -5.32 -8.84
C THR A 102 -0.22 -4.40 -10.04
N TYR A 103 1.02 -4.26 -10.52
CA TYR A 103 1.35 -3.40 -11.65
C TYR A 103 1.85 -4.19 -12.86
N ARG A 104 1.38 -3.82 -14.05
CA ARG A 104 1.67 -4.50 -15.33
C ARG A 104 2.29 -3.53 -16.34
N HIS A 105 3.58 -3.31 -16.23
CA HIS A 105 4.28 -2.48 -17.22
C HIS A 105 4.42 -3.21 -18.56
N ASN A 106 4.09 -2.54 -19.68
CA ASN A 106 4.15 -3.10 -21.02
C ASN A 106 5.55 -3.53 -21.48
N ARG A 107 6.60 -2.98 -20.86
CA ARG A 107 8.01 -3.23 -21.21
C ARG A 107 8.80 -3.94 -20.10
N GLY A 108 8.20 -4.18 -18.95
CA GLY A 108 8.84 -4.77 -17.78
C GLY A 108 8.23 -6.12 -17.45
N ILE A 109 9.08 -7.13 -17.29
CA ILE A 109 8.66 -8.46 -16.86
C ILE A 109 8.67 -8.62 -15.33
N TYR A 110 9.21 -7.64 -14.60
CA TYR A 110 9.30 -7.73 -13.15
C TYR A 110 7.94 -7.47 -12.50
N PRO A 111 7.44 -8.42 -11.69
CA PRO A 111 6.08 -8.35 -11.14
C PRO A 111 6.03 -7.46 -9.90
N TRP A 112 6.03 -6.13 -10.08
CA TRP A 112 5.94 -5.18 -8.99
C TRP A 112 4.61 -5.23 -8.25
N GLU A 113 4.66 -5.13 -6.93
CA GLU A 113 3.53 -4.88 -6.03
C GLU A 113 3.58 -3.40 -5.64
N LEU A 114 2.91 -2.53 -6.40
CA LEU A 114 2.91 -1.09 -6.17
C LEU A 114 1.68 -0.61 -5.39
N ASP A 115 0.61 -1.41 -5.45
CA ASP A 115 -0.63 -1.16 -4.72
C ASP A 115 -0.62 -1.97 -3.44
N HIS A 116 -0.99 -1.33 -2.33
CA HIS A 116 -0.97 -1.93 -1.01
C HIS A 116 -2.25 -1.64 -0.25
N MET A 117 -2.54 -2.46 0.77
CA MET A 117 -3.63 -2.26 1.70
C MET A 117 -3.17 -2.58 3.11
N PHE A 118 -3.21 -1.57 3.97
CA PHE A 118 -2.85 -1.65 5.38
C PHE A 118 -4.05 -1.33 6.25
N VAL A 119 -4.21 -2.04 7.35
CA VAL A 119 -5.32 -1.87 8.27
C VAL A 119 -4.88 -1.93 9.72
N THR A 120 -5.68 -1.31 10.59
CA THR A 120 -5.53 -1.45 12.04
C THR A 120 -5.78 -2.89 12.51
N PRO A 121 -5.27 -3.30 13.69
CA PRO A 121 -5.36 -4.68 14.18
C PRO A 121 -6.78 -5.25 14.18
N ASP A 122 -7.77 -4.49 14.65
CA ASP A 122 -9.16 -4.96 14.72
C ASP A 122 -9.74 -5.26 13.34
N LEU A 123 -9.41 -4.44 12.33
CA LEU A 123 -9.77 -4.71 10.93
C LEU A 123 -9.01 -5.93 10.39
N TYR A 124 -7.73 -6.06 10.74
CA TYR A 124 -6.92 -7.19 10.30
C TYR A 124 -7.49 -8.53 10.77
N GLU A 125 -7.95 -8.61 12.02
CA GLU A 125 -8.62 -9.82 12.54
C GLU A 125 -9.92 -10.13 11.77
N ARG A 126 -10.65 -9.08 11.36
CA ARG A 126 -11.89 -9.22 10.58
C ARG A 126 -11.68 -9.48 9.09
N LEU A 127 -10.45 -9.40 8.58
CA LEU A 127 -10.13 -9.71 7.20
C LEU A 127 -10.35 -11.20 6.91
N LYS A 128 -11.27 -11.52 6.02
CA LYS A 128 -11.65 -12.89 5.63
C LYS A 128 -10.96 -13.38 4.38
N SER A 129 -10.72 -12.48 3.45
CA SER A 129 -9.96 -12.78 2.25
C SER A 129 -9.42 -11.47 1.65
N ILE A 130 -8.33 -11.59 0.95
CA ILE A 130 -7.78 -10.53 0.11
C ILE A 130 -7.06 -11.19 -1.07
N ASP A 131 -7.19 -10.59 -2.24
CA ASP A 131 -6.47 -11.05 -3.42
C ASP A 131 -6.28 -9.89 -4.41
N VAL A 132 -5.36 -10.11 -5.35
CA VAL A 132 -5.17 -9.24 -6.51
C VAL A 132 -6.00 -9.78 -7.65
N PHE A 133 -7.01 -9.02 -8.06
CA PHE A 133 -7.92 -9.47 -9.13
C PHE A 133 -7.29 -9.27 -10.50
N VAL A 134 -7.06 -10.37 -11.20
CA VAL A 134 -6.43 -10.40 -12.54
C VAL A 134 -7.47 -10.83 -13.56
N ASP A 135 -7.87 -9.94 -14.47
CA ASP A 135 -8.82 -10.21 -15.53
C ASP A 135 -8.46 -9.44 -16.81
N ASP A 136 -8.65 -10.06 -17.98
CA ASP A 136 -8.31 -9.47 -19.27
C ASP A 136 -9.14 -8.21 -19.59
N SER A 137 -10.34 -8.06 -19.02
CA SER A 137 -11.15 -6.86 -19.18
C SER A 137 -10.53 -5.66 -18.47
N ILE A 138 -9.92 -5.89 -17.31
CA ILE A 138 -9.21 -4.86 -16.54
C ILE A 138 -7.95 -4.40 -17.27
N LEU A 139 -7.25 -5.35 -17.95
CA LEU A 139 -6.07 -5.03 -18.76
C LEU A 139 -6.31 -3.96 -19.83
N LYS A 140 -7.55 -3.83 -20.29
CA LYS A 140 -7.94 -2.82 -21.29
C LYS A 140 -8.20 -1.44 -20.68
N LEU A 141 -8.40 -1.38 -19.38
CA LEU A 141 -8.80 -0.17 -18.66
C LEU A 141 -7.66 0.42 -17.82
N SER A 142 -6.77 -0.43 -17.29
CA SER A 142 -5.68 -0.03 -16.40
C SER A 142 -4.49 -0.96 -16.53
N ASP A 143 -3.30 -0.43 -16.30
CA ASP A 143 -2.07 -1.21 -16.10
C ASP A 143 -1.89 -1.67 -14.65
N HIS A 144 -2.86 -1.37 -13.76
CA HIS A 144 -2.92 -1.88 -12.40
C HIS A 144 -3.99 -2.96 -12.25
N ASN A 145 -3.72 -3.94 -11.38
CA ASN A 145 -4.66 -4.94 -10.92
C ASN A 145 -5.28 -4.49 -9.59
N PRO A 146 -6.63 -4.45 -9.47
CA PRO A 146 -7.26 -4.08 -8.22
C PRO A 146 -6.99 -5.09 -7.10
N ILE A 147 -6.80 -4.58 -5.89
CA ILE A 147 -6.82 -5.38 -4.66
C ILE A 147 -8.27 -5.47 -4.18
N VAL A 148 -8.75 -6.68 -3.92
CA VAL A 148 -10.11 -6.95 -3.41
C VAL A 148 -10.01 -7.61 -2.05
N ALA A 149 -10.57 -6.99 -1.02
CA ALA A 149 -10.59 -7.49 0.35
C ALA A 149 -12.03 -7.65 0.87
N ILE A 150 -12.26 -8.71 1.64
CA ILE A 150 -13.53 -8.97 2.29
C ILE A 150 -13.31 -9.01 3.81
N PHE A 151 -14.09 -8.19 4.51
CA PHE A 151 -14.06 -8.12 5.97
C PHE A 151 -15.39 -8.65 6.54
N SER A 152 -15.33 -9.34 7.70
CA SER A 152 -16.54 -9.61 8.49
C SER A 152 -17.02 -8.34 9.20
N LYS A 153 -18.31 -8.32 9.50
CA LYS A 153 -18.92 -7.30 10.35
C LYS A 153 -18.37 -7.32 11.76
#